data_c99b42018497ff04fccd4397a1738e66
#
_entry.id   c99b42018497ff04fccd4397a1738e66
#
_cell.length_a   1.000
_cell.length_b   1.000
_cell.length_c   1.000
_cell.angle_alpha   90.00
_cell.angle_beta   90.00
_cell.angle_gamma   90.00
#
_symmetry.space_group_name_H-M   'P 1'
#
loop_
_entity.id
_entity.type
_entity.pdbx_description
1 polymer ?
#
loop_
_entity_poly.entity_id
_entity_poly.type
_entity_poly.pdbx_seq_one_letter_code
_entity_poly.pdbx_strand_id
1 'polypeptide(L)'
;MKSTSEFRRITLTLACIIAVLAGAAALSAPLLLPRLFFLRQDSLVLAGLLGLLFGAGGRPAFAWSRRLPAVRLDYRTVAAGAGAAALLLWAGTYLLFDNYPLTRDEHMVVFDLAVFRSGRLAAPLPPEWRAYAAALTPDFLFHLPGNAAWVSSYMPVNAMLRTLFGMIADPALMNPVLAAAGAVATFDCARRLFPKSGGAQAVALLMYATSAQVLALAMTNYAMTGHLALNMIWLSLYLRGTRASHAGAIGIGFLAIGLHQIVFHPLFALPFIDHLRRQGQWRTAAVYCGCYALFGLFWISYPHLVALSAGLQTQTGMSGGGGFITNRVLPLLLHRDHRTVQLMVVNLLRFVTWENLALLPLLALSFGAIRRDESIARPLAYGILLTILAMAFLLPYQGHGWGYRYLHGLIGNCALLAAWGWRDHCDRDEVRGFVRTASLATLFGSIPFLMWQAAAFVRPYAQADRTIGRINANMVVINADYSDFRVDQVRNLPDLTNRPIRLASYWLTPADIRMLCSRGTIAFADPGPMDLHDLGVDRVPSSNKFDALRAAAPVQCLRR
;
A
#
# COMPACT_ATOMS: atom_id res chain seq x y z
N MET A 1 39.40 -12.35 15.02
CA MET A 1 38.81 -11.78 16.24
C MET A 1 38.21 -10.38 16.08
N LYS A 2 38.76 -9.42 15.29
CA LYS A 2 38.17 -8.07 15.12
C LYS A 2 36.82 -8.05 14.37
N SER A 3 36.54 -8.99 13.49
CA SER A 3 35.33 -9.00 12.65
C SER A 3 34.05 -9.48 13.38
N THR A 4 34.18 -10.43 14.31
CA THR A 4 33.06 -10.92 15.15
C THR A 4 32.48 -9.81 16.02
N SER A 5 33.30 -8.88 16.46
CA SER A 5 32.87 -7.75 17.30
C SER A 5 32.01 -6.72 16.56
N GLU A 6 32.17 -6.58 15.23
CA GLU A 6 31.46 -5.55 14.45
C GLU A 6 30.01 -5.93 14.18
N PHE A 7 29.72 -7.14 13.65
CA PHE A 7 28.36 -7.60 13.40
C PHE A 7 27.54 -7.67 14.69
N ARG A 8 28.16 -8.21 15.75
CA ARG A 8 27.57 -8.25 17.09
C ARG A 8 27.21 -6.86 17.61
N ARG A 9 28.10 -5.88 17.43
CA ARG A 9 27.84 -4.48 17.83
C ARG A 9 26.69 -3.89 17.01
N ILE A 10 26.63 -4.14 15.70
CA ILE A 10 25.53 -3.67 14.85
C ILE A 10 24.20 -4.25 15.31
N THR A 11 24.11 -5.58 15.51
CA THR A 11 22.85 -6.22 15.93
C THR A 11 22.38 -5.76 17.30
N LEU A 12 23.28 -5.59 18.27
CA LEU A 12 22.94 -5.04 19.59
C LEU A 12 22.49 -3.60 19.52
N THR A 13 23.19 -2.76 18.75
CA THR A 13 22.78 -1.36 18.57
C THR A 13 21.39 -1.26 17.94
N LEU A 14 21.12 -2.05 16.88
CA LEU A 14 19.80 -2.11 16.26
C LEU A 14 18.73 -2.58 17.24
N ALA A 15 19.02 -3.63 18.03
CA ALA A 15 18.10 -4.15 19.04
C ALA A 15 17.75 -3.07 20.09
N CYS A 16 18.76 -2.35 20.61
CA CYS A 16 18.53 -1.27 21.56
C CYS A 16 17.71 -0.11 20.95
N ILE A 17 18.03 0.32 19.73
CA ILE A 17 17.28 1.39 19.06
C ILE A 17 15.82 0.96 18.85
N ILE A 18 15.58 -0.25 18.32
CA ILE A 18 14.23 -0.77 18.10
C ILE A 18 13.47 -0.89 19.41
N ALA A 19 14.09 -1.42 20.47
CA ALA A 19 13.45 -1.58 21.77
C ALA A 19 13.02 -0.22 22.36
N VAL A 20 13.89 0.79 22.28
CA VAL A 20 13.57 2.16 22.73
C VAL A 20 12.41 2.76 21.91
N LEU A 21 12.47 2.65 20.58
CA LEU A 21 11.42 3.17 19.71
C LEU A 21 10.09 2.43 19.94
N ALA A 22 10.13 1.11 20.12
CA ALA A 22 8.94 0.31 20.42
C ALA A 22 8.34 0.66 21.78
N GLY A 23 9.17 0.85 22.81
CA GLY A 23 8.73 1.32 24.11
C GLY A 23 8.07 2.70 24.04
N ALA A 24 8.69 3.64 23.34
CA ALA A 24 8.12 4.96 23.11
C ALA A 24 6.78 4.88 22.35
N ALA A 25 6.67 4.05 21.33
CA ALA A 25 5.43 3.82 20.58
C ALA A 25 4.34 3.18 21.45
N ALA A 26 4.69 2.26 22.34
CA ALA A 26 3.75 1.58 23.23
C ALA A 26 3.22 2.49 24.34
N LEU A 27 4.01 3.43 24.81
CA LEU A 27 3.65 4.35 25.92
C LEU A 27 2.99 5.65 25.44
N SER A 28 3.04 5.95 24.15
CA SER A 28 2.51 7.21 23.61
C SER A 28 0.98 7.24 23.56
N ALA A 29 0.39 8.42 23.69
CA ALA A 29 -1.04 8.70 23.54
C ALA A 29 -1.24 9.73 22.40
N PRO A 30 -2.39 9.73 21.69
CA PRO A 30 -3.55 8.85 21.76
C PRO A 30 -3.36 7.53 20.99
N LEU A 31 -4.35 6.63 21.14
CA LEU A 31 -4.39 5.37 20.39
C LEU A 31 -4.90 5.63 18.97
N LEU A 32 -3.99 5.88 18.03
CA LEU A 32 -4.30 6.01 16.61
C LEU A 32 -4.26 4.65 15.91
N LEU A 33 -5.01 4.51 14.82
CA LEU A 33 -5.15 3.25 14.08
C LEU A 33 -3.81 2.56 13.73
N PRO A 34 -2.77 3.24 13.19
CA PRO A 34 -1.48 2.59 12.94
C PRO A 34 -0.83 2.01 14.21
N ARG A 35 -0.93 2.71 15.35
CA ARG A 35 -0.42 2.24 16.64
C ARG A 35 -1.20 1.04 17.15
N LEU A 36 -2.51 1.04 16.96
CA LEU A 36 -3.36 -0.07 17.31
C LEU A 36 -2.93 -1.36 16.58
N PHE A 37 -2.76 -1.29 15.26
CA PHE A 37 -2.25 -2.40 14.47
C PHE A 37 -0.84 -2.84 14.90
N PHE A 38 0.05 -1.89 15.18
CA PHE A 38 1.37 -2.20 15.70
C PHE A 38 1.30 -3.00 17.00
N LEU A 39 0.50 -2.57 17.97
CA LEU A 39 0.40 -3.23 19.26
C LEU A 39 -0.29 -4.60 19.19
N ARG A 40 -1.30 -4.77 18.34
CA ARG A 40 -2.13 -5.98 18.29
C ARG A 40 -1.66 -7.00 17.26
N GLN A 41 -1.11 -6.56 16.14
CA GLN A 41 -0.69 -7.44 15.05
C GLN A 41 0.83 -7.63 14.98
N ASP A 42 1.58 -6.53 15.11
CA ASP A 42 2.99 -6.53 14.74
C ASP A 42 3.93 -6.82 15.94
N SER A 43 3.47 -6.60 17.17
CA SER A 43 4.30 -6.65 18.39
C SER A 43 4.97 -8.01 18.63
N LEU A 44 4.29 -9.11 18.32
CA LEU A 44 4.87 -10.46 18.48
C LEU A 44 6.03 -10.71 17.51
N VAL A 45 5.87 -10.26 16.25
CA VAL A 45 6.94 -10.37 15.25
C VAL A 45 8.12 -9.48 15.64
N LEU A 46 7.84 -8.28 16.18
CA LEU A 46 8.87 -7.39 16.69
C LEU A 46 9.64 -8.02 17.86
N ALA A 47 8.94 -8.68 18.79
CA ALA A 47 9.58 -9.41 19.89
C ALA A 47 10.49 -10.53 19.36
N GLY A 48 10.05 -11.27 18.34
CA GLY A 48 10.84 -12.26 17.64
C GLY A 48 12.10 -11.66 16.99
N LEU A 49 11.97 -10.52 16.31
CA LEU A 49 13.11 -9.79 15.75
C LEU A 49 14.11 -9.35 16.83
N LEU A 50 13.63 -8.78 17.92
CA LEU A 50 14.48 -8.39 19.06
C LEU A 50 15.20 -9.60 19.65
N GLY A 51 14.50 -10.73 19.82
CA GLY A 51 15.09 -11.98 20.28
C GLY A 51 16.23 -12.47 19.36
N LEU A 52 16.04 -12.39 18.04
CA LEU A 52 17.08 -12.74 17.06
C LEU A 52 18.27 -11.77 17.12
N LEU A 53 18.04 -10.47 17.22
CA LEU A 53 19.09 -9.45 17.26
C LEU A 53 19.92 -9.56 18.56
N PHE A 54 19.29 -9.71 19.73
CA PHE A 54 19.97 -9.93 21.00
C PHE A 54 20.69 -11.27 21.03
N GLY A 55 20.06 -12.33 20.49
CA GLY A 55 20.68 -13.65 20.38
C GLY A 55 21.94 -13.63 19.52
N ALA A 56 21.94 -12.95 18.41
CA ALA A 56 23.11 -12.75 17.55
C ALA A 56 24.20 -11.91 18.23
N GLY A 57 23.82 -10.96 19.08
CA GLY A 57 24.73 -10.17 19.90
C GLY A 57 25.32 -10.92 21.09
N GLY A 58 24.66 -11.97 21.62
CA GLY A 58 25.00 -12.64 22.88
C GLY A 58 25.84 -13.93 22.78
N ARG A 59 25.71 -14.70 21.70
CA ARG A 59 26.31 -16.02 21.56
C ARG A 59 26.90 -16.29 20.18
N PRO A 60 28.02 -17.05 20.06
CA PRO A 60 28.52 -17.56 18.77
C PRO A 60 27.64 -18.68 18.16
N ALA A 61 26.40 -18.84 18.63
CA ALA A 61 25.58 -20.04 18.46
C ALA A 61 24.82 -20.16 17.13
N PHE A 62 24.99 -19.23 16.16
CA PHE A 62 24.51 -19.51 14.80
C PHE A 62 25.51 -20.34 13.99
N ALA A 63 26.11 -21.33 14.63
CA ALA A 63 27.16 -22.22 14.09
C ALA A 63 26.63 -23.25 13.06
N TRP A 64 25.60 -22.91 12.29
CA TRP A 64 25.22 -23.67 11.11
C TRP A 64 26.08 -23.23 9.91
N SER A 65 27.40 -23.40 10.07
CA SER A 65 28.42 -22.88 9.17
C SER A 65 28.59 -23.67 7.85
N ARG A 66 27.73 -24.63 7.53
CA ARG A 66 27.80 -25.29 6.22
C ARG A 66 27.57 -24.27 5.13
N ARG A 67 28.58 -24.05 4.29
CA ARG A 67 28.45 -23.23 3.08
C ARG A 67 27.26 -23.75 2.30
N LEU A 68 26.25 -22.90 2.10
CA LEU A 68 25.19 -23.23 1.16
C LEU A 68 25.83 -23.43 -0.21
N PRO A 69 25.38 -24.43 -0.99
CA PRO A 69 25.85 -24.57 -2.36
C PRO A 69 25.65 -23.25 -3.09
N ALA A 70 26.55 -22.92 -4.00
CA ALA A 70 26.45 -21.70 -4.81
C ALA A 70 25.14 -21.76 -5.61
N VAL A 71 24.14 -21.02 -5.18
CA VAL A 71 22.83 -20.95 -5.87
C VAL A 71 23.05 -20.12 -7.14
N ARG A 72 22.94 -20.77 -8.29
CA ARG A 72 22.90 -20.08 -9.58
C ARG A 72 21.44 -19.99 -10.02
N LEU A 73 20.88 -18.81 -9.89
CA LEU A 73 19.55 -18.51 -10.40
C LEU A 73 19.67 -18.07 -11.88
N ASP A 74 18.80 -18.58 -12.72
CA ASP A 74 18.61 -18.10 -14.08
C ASP A 74 17.22 -17.46 -14.26
N TYR A 75 17.02 -16.76 -15.39
CA TYR A 75 15.74 -16.09 -15.65
C TYR A 75 14.56 -17.05 -15.77
N ARG A 76 14.77 -18.28 -16.28
CA ARG A 76 13.71 -19.27 -16.46
C ARG A 76 13.20 -19.74 -15.12
N THR A 77 14.13 -20.09 -14.22
CA THR A 77 13.80 -20.54 -12.85
C THR A 77 13.11 -19.42 -12.08
N VAL A 78 13.62 -18.17 -12.15
CA VAL A 78 13.00 -17.05 -11.45
C VAL A 78 11.63 -16.70 -12.03
N ALA A 79 11.47 -16.69 -13.36
CA ALA A 79 10.18 -16.43 -13.98
C ALA A 79 9.15 -17.52 -13.68
N ALA A 80 9.56 -18.79 -13.70
CA ALA A 80 8.68 -19.91 -13.36
C ALA A 80 8.25 -19.84 -11.88
N GLY A 81 9.19 -19.58 -10.96
CA GLY A 81 8.90 -19.40 -9.53
C GLY A 81 8.00 -18.19 -9.26
N ALA A 82 8.25 -17.06 -9.94
CA ALA A 82 7.42 -15.88 -9.84
C ALA A 82 5.99 -16.12 -10.40
N GLY A 83 5.88 -16.86 -11.51
CA GLY A 83 4.58 -17.26 -12.06
C GLY A 83 3.80 -18.18 -11.10
N ALA A 84 4.46 -19.17 -10.51
CA ALA A 84 3.85 -20.04 -9.49
C ALA A 84 3.42 -19.22 -8.26
N ALA A 85 4.26 -18.29 -7.80
CA ALA A 85 3.91 -17.38 -6.70
C ALA A 85 2.70 -16.51 -7.06
N ALA A 86 2.61 -15.99 -8.28
CA ALA A 86 1.44 -15.22 -8.73
C ALA A 86 0.15 -16.03 -8.66
N LEU A 87 0.17 -17.32 -9.05
CA LEU A 87 -1.00 -18.20 -8.94
C LEU A 87 -1.38 -18.46 -7.47
N LEU A 88 -0.39 -18.68 -6.60
CA LEU A 88 -0.63 -18.85 -5.15
C LEU A 88 -1.20 -17.59 -4.51
N LEU A 89 -0.68 -16.41 -4.87
CA LEU A 89 -1.19 -15.12 -4.38
C LEU A 89 -2.60 -14.84 -4.90
N TRP A 90 -2.88 -15.17 -6.16
CA TRP A 90 -4.24 -15.08 -6.71
C TRP A 90 -5.21 -15.97 -5.95
N ALA A 91 -4.85 -17.24 -5.71
CA ALA A 91 -5.66 -18.12 -4.86
C ALA A 91 -5.81 -17.54 -3.43
N GLY A 92 -4.73 -16.98 -2.87
CA GLY A 92 -4.73 -16.33 -1.56
C GLY A 92 -5.67 -15.12 -1.48
N THR A 93 -5.86 -14.37 -2.58
CA THR A 93 -6.84 -13.28 -2.65
C THR A 93 -8.26 -13.76 -2.28
N TYR A 94 -8.63 -14.96 -2.69
CA TYR A 94 -9.93 -15.55 -2.38
C TYR A 94 -9.94 -16.29 -1.05
N LEU A 95 -8.90 -17.07 -0.76
CA LEU A 95 -8.87 -17.94 0.42
C LEU A 95 -8.59 -17.20 1.73
N LEU A 96 -7.78 -16.13 1.68
CA LEU A 96 -7.36 -15.37 2.85
C LEU A 96 -8.12 -14.04 2.98
N PHE A 97 -8.39 -13.35 1.86
CA PHE A 97 -8.96 -12.02 1.84
C PHE A 97 -10.39 -11.97 1.29
N ASP A 98 -11.01 -13.14 0.96
CA ASP A 98 -12.38 -13.24 0.40
C ASP A 98 -12.58 -12.36 -0.86
N ASN A 99 -11.53 -11.97 -1.57
CA ASN A 99 -11.50 -10.95 -2.62
C ASN A 99 -12.27 -9.67 -2.23
N TYR A 100 -12.20 -9.32 -0.94
CA TYR A 100 -12.96 -8.24 -0.35
C TYR A 100 -12.13 -6.97 -0.27
N PRO A 101 -12.54 -5.86 -0.94
CA PRO A 101 -11.87 -4.57 -0.82
C PRO A 101 -12.18 -3.96 0.56
N LEU A 102 -11.28 -4.18 1.53
CA LEU A 102 -11.50 -3.87 2.94
C LEU A 102 -11.73 -2.38 3.20
N THR A 103 -10.97 -1.52 2.54
CA THR A 103 -10.96 -0.08 2.77
C THR A 103 -11.55 0.70 1.61
N ARG A 104 -11.88 1.95 1.85
CA ARG A 104 -12.32 2.87 0.81
C ARG A 104 -11.31 3.01 -0.33
N ASP A 105 -10.01 3.02 -0.02
CA ASP A 105 -8.94 3.04 -1.03
C ASP A 105 -9.08 1.88 -2.03
N GLU A 106 -9.38 0.69 -1.55
CA GLU A 106 -9.55 -0.50 -2.38
C GLU A 106 -10.92 -0.51 -3.09
N HIS A 107 -11.97 -0.04 -2.40
CA HIS A 107 -13.31 0.04 -2.97
C HIS A 107 -13.32 0.99 -4.18
N MET A 108 -12.64 2.14 -4.11
CA MET A 108 -12.58 3.08 -5.23
C MET A 108 -11.94 2.47 -6.47
N VAL A 109 -10.97 1.56 -6.33
CA VAL A 109 -10.40 0.83 -7.47
C VAL A 109 -11.44 -0.09 -8.13
N VAL A 110 -12.28 -0.76 -7.35
CA VAL A 110 -13.36 -1.62 -7.86
C VAL A 110 -14.48 -0.78 -8.48
N PHE A 111 -14.79 0.36 -7.88
CA PHE A 111 -15.75 1.33 -8.40
C PHE A 111 -15.30 1.89 -9.77
N ASP A 112 -14.07 2.37 -9.86
CA ASP A 112 -13.50 2.92 -11.10
C ASP A 112 -13.38 1.85 -12.19
N LEU A 113 -13.05 0.60 -11.83
CA LEU A 113 -13.06 -0.54 -12.75
C LEU A 113 -14.44 -0.72 -13.37
N ALA A 114 -15.52 -0.61 -12.60
CA ALA A 114 -16.88 -0.72 -13.13
C ALA A 114 -17.23 0.44 -14.07
N VAL A 115 -16.79 1.67 -13.75
CA VAL A 115 -16.92 2.85 -14.62
C VAL A 115 -16.18 2.62 -15.94
N PHE A 116 -14.91 2.19 -15.90
CA PHE A 116 -14.10 2.00 -17.11
C PHE A 116 -14.61 0.84 -17.97
N ARG A 117 -15.13 -0.23 -17.37
CA ARG A 117 -15.81 -1.32 -18.13
C ARG A 117 -17.03 -0.87 -18.89
N SER A 118 -17.70 0.19 -18.44
CA SER A 118 -18.80 0.80 -19.18
C SER A 118 -18.35 1.74 -20.31
N GLY A 119 -17.03 1.83 -20.57
CA GLY A 119 -16.44 2.75 -21.57
C GLY A 119 -16.46 4.22 -21.17
N ARG A 120 -16.59 4.52 -19.88
CA ARG A 120 -16.71 5.89 -19.37
C ARG A 120 -15.53 6.22 -18.44
N LEU A 121 -15.28 7.51 -18.25
CA LEU A 121 -14.32 8.05 -17.27
C LEU A 121 -15.01 8.64 -16.03
N ALA A 122 -16.32 8.88 -16.11
CA ALA A 122 -17.17 9.37 -15.04
C ALA A 122 -18.49 8.58 -15.03
N ALA A 123 -19.08 8.38 -13.87
CA ALA A 123 -20.38 7.73 -13.72
C ALA A 123 -21.49 8.78 -13.54
N PRO A 124 -22.45 8.92 -14.48
CA PRO A 124 -23.58 9.82 -14.30
C PRO A 124 -24.45 9.35 -13.12
N LEU A 125 -24.81 10.28 -12.22
CA LEU A 125 -25.71 9.99 -11.13
C LEU A 125 -27.15 10.29 -11.54
N PRO A 126 -28.09 9.30 -11.47
CA PRO A 126 -29.48 9.52 -11.80
C PRO A 126 -30.08 10.68 -10.99
N PRO A 127 -30.91 11.56 -11.61
CA PRO A 127 -31.42 12.79 -10.98
C PRO A 127 -32.07 12.55 -9.62
N GLU A 128 -32.81 11.46 -9.49
CA GLU A 128 -33.53 11.07 -8.26
C GLU A 128 -32.61 10.71 -7.10
N TRP A 129 -31.35 10.37 -7.36
CA TRP A 129 -30.36 10.01 -6.33
C TRP A 129 -29.41 11.15 -5.97
N ARG A 130 -29.41 12.26 -6.73
CA ARG A 130 -28.46 13.36 -6.52
C ARG A 130 -28.55 14.01 -5.15
N ALA A 131 -29.75 14.09 -4.58
CA ALA A 131 -29.96 14.58 -3.21
C ALA A 131 -29.31 13.69 -2.15
N TYR A 132 -29.10 12.40 -2.45
CA TYR A 132 -28.54 11.41 -1.55
C TYR A 132 -27.09 11.03 -1.90
N ALA A 133 -26.43 11.77 -2.77
CA ALA A 133 -25.09 11.45 -3.27
C ALA A 133 -24.08 11.19 -2.15
N ALA A 134 -24.10 12.01 -1.08
CA ALA A 134 -23.23 11.84 0.07
C ALA A 134 -23.53 10.53 0.85
N ALA A 135 -24.79 10.12 0.95
CA ALA A 135 -25.17 8.88 1.63
C ALA A 135 -24.84 7.63 0.80
N LEU A 136 -24.81 7.73 -0.52
CA LEU A 136 -24.52 6.63 -1.43
C LEU A 136 -23.03 6.30 -1.53
N THR A 137 -22.16 7.33 -1.48
CA THR A 137 -20.70 7.16 -1.55
C THR A 137 -20.04 8.28 -0.78
N PRO A 138 -19.76 8.08 0.51
CA PRO A 138 -19.41 9.18 1.40
C PRO A 138 -18.06 9.84 1.14
N ASP A 139 -17.09 9.17 0.44
CA ASP A 139 -15.72 9.68 0.33
C ASP A 139 -15.05 9.46 -1.03
N PHE A 140 -13.93 10.18 -1.26
CA PHE A 140 -13.01 10.04 -2.38
C PHE A 140 -13.59 10.27 -3.79
N LEU A 141 -14.63 11.09 -3.87
CA LEU A 141 -15.17 11.59 -5.12
C LEU A 141 -15.03 13.12 -5.18
N PHE A 142 -14.88 13.65 -6.38
CA PHE A 142 -14.99 15.08 -6.59
C PHE A 142 -16.46 15.50 -6.53
N HIS A 143 -16.76 16.51 -5.73
CA HIS A 143 -18.07 17.13 -5.68
C HIS A 143 -18.27 18.00 -6.94
N LEU A 144 -19.19 17.58 -7.79
CA LEU A 144 -19.59 18.32 -8.97
C LEU A 144 -20.88 19.10 -8.70
N PRO A 145 -21.11 20.24 -9.36
CA PRO A 145 -22.34 21.00 -9.22
C PRO A 145 -23.57 20.12 -9.46
N GLY A 146 -24.54 20.19 -8.53
CA GLY A 146 -25.76 19.41 -8.59
C GLY A 146 -25.58 17.89 -8.49
N ASN A 147 -24.41 17.40 -8.07
CA ASN A 147 -24.08 15.96 -8.01
C ASN A 147 -24.42 15.22 -9.32
N ALA A 148 -24.14 15.83 -10.46
CA ALA A 148 -24.57 15.32 -11.77
C ALA A 148 -23.88 13.99 -12.13
N ALA A 149 -22.64 13.79 -11.66
CA ALA A 149 -21.88 12.57 -11.90
C ALA A 149 -20.85 12.36 -10.78
N TRP A 150 -20.34 11.14 -10.69
CA TRP A 150 -19.22 10.78 -9.86
C TRP A 150 -17.92 10.74 -10.66
N VAL A 151 -16.95 11.50 -10.22
CA VAL A 151 -15.56 11.48 -10.71
C VAL A 151 -14.65 11.11 -9.54
N SER A 152 -13.92 10.03 -9.68
CA SER A 152 -13.00 9.58 -8.65
C SER A 152 -11.88 10.60 -8.39
N SER A 153 -11.52 10.78 -7.13
CA SER A 153 -10.34 11.55 -6.73
C SER A 153 -9.05 10.73 -6.80
N TYR A 154 -9.14 9.45 -7.09
CA TYR A 154 -7.99 8.57 -7.26
C TYR A 154 -7.41 8.67 -8.66
N MET A 155 -6.09 8.47 -8.76
CA MET A 155 -5.42 8.35 -10.05
C MET A 155 -5.85 7.05 -10.74
N PRO A 156 -6.11 7.07 -12.07
CA PRO A 156 -6.86 6.01 -12.74
C PRO A 156 -6.03 4.78 -13.11
N VAL A 157 -4.68 4.87 -13.15
CA VAL A 157 -3.86 3.82 -13.76
C VAL A 157 -4.04 2.46 -13.08
N ASN A 158 -4.18 2.41 -11.75
CA ASN A 158 -4.42 1.15 -11.04
C ASN A 158 -5.73 0.49 -11.49
N ALA A 159 -6.82 1.25 -11.54
CA ALA A 159 -8.12 0.76 -11.99
C ALA A 159 -8.14 0.43 -13.50
N MET A 160 -7.46 1.23 -14.33
CA MET A 160 -7.32 0.98 -15.77
C MET A 160 -6.56 -0.32 -16.05
N LEU A 161 -5.42 -0.56 -15.38
CA LEU A 161 -4.69 -1.82 -15.51
C LEU A 161 -5.54 -3.01 -15.09
N ARG A 162 -6.28 -2.87 -13.99
CA ARG A 162 -7.19 -3.90 -13.51
C ARG A 162 -8.34 -4.16 -14.48
N THR A 163 -8.83 -3.11 -15.16
CA THR A 163 -9.84 -3.22 -16.20
C THR A 163 -9.28 -4.01 -17.40
N LEU A 164 -8.07 -3.69 -17.86
CA LEU A 164 -7.42 -4.41 -18.95
C LEU A 164 -7.21 -5.90 -18.63
N PHE A 165 -6.74 -6.20 -17.40
CA PHE A 165 -6.67 -7.59 -16.94
C PHE A 165 -8.05 -8.25 -16.95
N GLY A 166 -9.07 -7.54 -16.48
CA GLY A 166 -10.44 -8.05 -16.46
C GLY A 166 -11.11 -8.28 -17.82
N MET A 167 -10.48 -7.82 -18.92
CA MET A 167 -10.92 -8.13 -20.29
C MET A 167 -10.44 -9.50 -20.78
N ILE A 168 -9.37 -10.03 -20.20
CA ILE A 168 -8.71 -11.28 -20.64
C ILE A 168 -8.69 -12.37 -19.56
N ALA A 169 -8.79 -11.98 -18.29
CA ALA A 169 -8.72 -12.88 -17.14
C ALA A 169 -9.45 -12.28 -15.94
N ASP A 170 -9.29 -12.89 -14.76
CA ASP A 170 -9.79 -12.34 -13.52
C ASP A 170 -9.03 -11.06 -13.15
N PRO A 171 -9.72 -9.91 -12.91
CA PRO A 171 -9.07 -8.66 -12.50
C PRO A 171 -8.27 -8.80 -11.19
N ALA A 172 -8.61 -9.74 -10.31
CA ALA A 172 -7.85 -10.01 -9.07
C ALA A 172 -6.43 -10.56 -9.34
N LEU A 173 -6.17 -11.09 -10.53
CA LEU A 173 -4.86 -11.59 -10.94
C LEU A 173 -3.84 -10.47 -11.21
N MET A 174 -4.28 -9.21 -11.40
CA MET A 174 -3.40 -8.10 -11.76
C MET A 174 -2.27 -7.89 -10.74
N ASN A 175 -2.58 -7.71 -9.46
CA ASN A 175 -1.56 -7.46 -8.44
C ASN A 175 -0.61 -8.65 -8.23
N PRO A 176 -1.06 -9.92 -8.18
CA PRO A 176 -0.18 -11.08 -8.22
C PRO A 176 0.81 -11.08 -9.40
N VAL A 177 0.35 -10.78 -10.61
CA VAL A 177 1.22 -10.69 -11.81
C VAL A 177 2.20 -9.51 -11.70
N LEU A 178 1.76 -8.36 -11.20
CA LEU A 178 2.65 -7.23 -10.95
C LEU A 178 3.72 -7.57 -9.91
N ALA A 179 3.37 -8.28 -8.83
CA ALA A 179 4.35 -8.74 -7.84
C ALA A 179 5.37 -9.68 -8.47
N ALA A 180 4.94 -10.61 -9.32
CA ALA A 180 5.83 -11.50 -10.07
C ALA A 180 6.75 -10.73 -11.04
N ALA A 181 6.21 -9.76 -11.78
CA ALA A 181 7.00 -8.90 -12.67
C ALA A 181 8.02 -8.06 -11.89
N GLY A 182 7.65 -7.55 -10.72
CA GLY A 182 8.55 -6.85 -9.80
C GLY A 182 9.68 -7.75 -9.28
N ALA A 183 9.40 -9.02 -8.97
CA ALA A 183 10.42 -10.00 -8.56
C ALA A 183 11.43 -10.27 -9.69
N VAL A 184 10.96 -10.48 -10.92
CA VAL A 184 11.81 -10.68 -12.10
C VAL A 184 12.65 -9.43 -12.38
N ALA A 185 12.05 -8.24 -12.29
CA ALA A 185 12.77 -6.99 -12.48
C ALA A 185 13.82 -6.74 -11.37
N THR A 186 13.50 -7.06 -10.11
CA THR A 186 14.47 -7.01 -8.99
C THR A 186 15.63 -7.96 -9.24
N PHE A 187 15.38 -9.16 -9.74
CA PHE A 187 16.42 -10.11 -10.13
C PHE A 187 17.27 -9.59 -11.30
N ASP A 188 16.66 -8.97 -12.33
CA ASP A 188 17.42 -8.35 -13.44
C ASP A 188 18.34 -7.22 -12.93
N CYS A 189 17.84 -6.37 -12.04
CA CYS A 189 18.66 -5.36 -11.37
C CYS A 189 19.80 -5.99 -10.58
N ALA A 190 19.53 -7.02 -9.78
CA ALA A 190 20.55 -7.70 -8.98
C ALA A 190 21.63 -8.37 -9.87
N ARG A 191 21.24 -8.98 -11.00
CA ARG A 191 22.20 -9.56 -11.96
C ARG A 191 23.14 -8.51 -12.57
N ARG A 192 22.61 -7.32 -12.88
CA ARG A 192 23.41 -6.22 -13.44
C ARG A 192 24.35 -5.62 -12.40
N LEU A 193 23.90 -5.49 -11.16
CA LEU A 193 24.69 -4.91 -10.08
C LEU A 193 25.71 -5.90 -9.50
N PHE A 194 25.39 -7.18 -9.48
CA PHE A 194 26.21 -8.24 -8.88
C PHE A 194 26.51 -9.39 -9.85
N PRO A 195 27.10 -9.13 -11.04
CA PRO A 195 27.27 -10.16 -12.09
C PRO A 195 28.12 -11.35 -11.66
N LYS A 196 29.01 -11.15 -10.68
CA LYS A 196 29.93 -12.18 -10.16
C LYS A 196 29.48 -12.79 -8.83
N SER A 197 28.33 -12.37 -8.25
CA SER A 197 27.86 -12.82 -6.94
C SER A 197 26.43 -13.38 -7.02
N GLY A 198 26.31 -14.68 -7.32
CA GLY A 198 25.02 -15.38 -7.29
C GLY A 198 24.35 -15.35 -5.92
N GLY A 199 25.12 -15.32 -4.85
CA GLY A 199 24.59 -15.18 -3.48
C GLY A 199 23.92 -13.82 -3.25
N ALA A 200 24.52 -12.72 -3.74
CA ALA A 200 23.89 -11.39 -3.65
C ALA A 200 22.61 -11.30 -4.49
N GLN A 201 22.61 -11.90 -5.68
CA GLN A 201 21.41 -12.00 -6.52
C GLN A 201 20.28 -12.78 -5.79
N ALA A 202 20.63 -13.91 -5.17
CA ALA A 202 19.70 -14.73 -4.41
C ALA A 202 19.14 -13.99 -3.18
N VAL A 203 19.98 -13.25 -2.45
CA VAL A 203 19.54 -12.46 -1.29
C VAL A 203 18.61 -11.32 -1.69
N ALA A 204 18.90 -10.60 -2.79
CA ALA A 204 17.97 -9.58 -3.28
C ALA A 204 16.58 -10.17 -3.55
N LEU A 205 16.52 -11.31 -4.26
CA LEU A 205 15.25 -11.98 -4.54
C LEU A 205 14.59 -12.55 -3.27
N LEU A 206 15.39 -13.09 -2.32
CA LEU A 206 14.90 -13.61 -1.05
C LEU A 206 14.23 -12.50 -0.23
N MET A 207 14.88 -11.34 -0.08
CA MET A 207 14.30 -10.20 0.66
C MET A 207 12.98 -9.73 0.05
N TYR A 208 12.88 -9.67 -1.28
CA TYR A 208 11.66 -9.35 -1.99
C TYR A 208 10.56 -10.41 -1.77
N ALA A 209 10.88 -11.68 -2.03
CA ALA A 209 9.90 -12.77 -2.05
C ALA A 209 9.40 -13.17 -0.65
N THR A 210 10.15 -12.86 0.39
CA THR A 210 9.76 -13.15 1.80
C THR A 210 9.35 -11.91 2.58
N SER A 211 9.05 -10.80 1.91
CA SER A 211 8.36 -9.67 2.51
C SER A 211 6.88 -10.02 2.67
N ALA A 212 6.40 -10.12 3.92
CA ALA A 212 4.98 -10.31 4.21
C ALA A 212 4.14 -9.16 3.65
N GLN A 213 4.71 -7.96 3.60
CA GLN A 213 4.05 -6.79 3.01
C GLN A 213 3.86 -6.94 1.49
N VAL A 214 4.85 -7.49 0.76
CA VAL A 214 4.70 -7.79 -0.67
C VAL A 214 3.61 -8.83 -0.90
N LEU A 215 3.62 -9.90 -0.10
CA LEU A 215 2.65 -10.98 -0.23
C LEU A 215 1.22 -10.51 0.08
N ALA A 216 1.01 -9.79 1.19
CA ALA A 216 -0.31 -9.31 1.58
C ALA A 216 -0.87 -8.30 0.56
N LEU A 217 -0.09 -7.28 0.17
CA LEU A 217 -0.58 -6.24 -0.73
C LEU A 217 -0.79 -6.76 -2.16
N ALA A 218 -0.09 -7.81 -2.58
CA ALA A 218 -0.35 -8.48 -3.84
C ALA A 218 -1.71 -9.19 -3.88
N MET A 219 -2.30 -9.52 -2.73
CA MET A 219 -3.63 -10.15 -2.61
C MET A 219 -4.76 -9.13 -2.41
N THR A 220 -4.49 -7.83 -2.53
CA THR A 220 -5.44 -6.73 -2.31
C THR A 220 -5.65 -5.90 -3.57
N ASN A 221 -6.53 -4.88 -3.51
CA ASN A 221 -6.76 -3.95 -4.61
C ASN A 221 -5.87 -2.68 -4.53
N TYR A 222 -5.00 -2.57 -3.52
CA TYR A 222 -4.12 -1.42 -3.38
C TYR A 222 -3.17 -1.24 -4.57
N ALA A 223 -2.87 0.01 -4.91
CA ALA A 223 -1.91 0.38 -5.96
C ALA A 223 -0.44 0.13 -5.58
N MET A 224 -0.17 -0.24 -4.34
CA MET A 224 1.19 -0.35 -3.78
C MET A 224 2.04 -1.38 -4.49
N THR A 225 1.46 -2.54 -4.85
CA THR A 225 2.12 -3.58 -5.66
C THR A 225 2.51 -3.05 -7.03
N GLY A 226 1.64 -2.22 -7.65
CA GLY A 226 1.94 -1.53 -8.90
C GLY A 226 3.14 -0.58 -8.77
N HIS A 227 3.21 0.22 -7.70
CA HIS A 227 4.37 1.08 -7.45
C HIS A 227 5.68 0.29 -7.33
N LEU A 228 5.70 -0.80 -6.58
CA LEU A 228 6.89 -1.65 -6.44
C LEU A 228 7.31 -2.25 -7.78
N ALA A 229 6.37 -2.84 -8.51
CA ALA A 229 6.64 -3.47 -9.81
C ALA A 229 7.16 -2.45 -10.83
N LEU A 230 6.47 -1.32 -11.00
CA LEU A 230 6.86 -0.30 -11.96
C LEU A 230 8.19 0.38 -11.58
N ASN A 231 8.47 0.58 -10.29
CA ASN A 231 9.76 1.09 -9.84
C ASN A 231 10.90 0.11 -10.18
N MET A 232 10.72 -1.18 -9.99
CA MET A 232 11.74 -2.17 -10.32
C MET A 232 11.92 -2.35 -11.84
N ILE A 233 10.85 -2.33 -12.62
CA ILE A 233 10.91 -2.35 -14.09
C ILE A 233 11.61 -1.08 -14.58
N TRP A 234 11.28 0.08 -14.04
CA TRP A 234 11.93 1.34 -14.33
C TRP A 234 13.44 1.27 -14.06
N LEU A 235 13.83 0.76 -12.89
CA LEU A 235 15.23 0.63 -12.50
C LEU A 235 15.99 -0.34 -13.41
N SER A 236 15.37 -1.47 -13.78
CA SER A 236 15.93 -2.44 -14.73
C SER A 236 16.22 -1.78 -16.09
N LEU A 237 15.29 -0.96 -16.59
CA LEU A 237 15.46 -0.19 -17.82
C LEU A 237 16.53 0.89 -17.67
N TYR A 238 16.53 1.62 -16.57
CA TYR A 238 17.54 2.64 -16.25
C TYR A 238 18.97 2.04 -16.27
N LEU A 239 19.16 0.89 -15.64
CA LEU A 239 20.45 0.21 -15.55
C LEU A 239 20.99 -0.32 -16.90
N ARG A 240 20.15 -0.42 -17.93
CA ARG A 240 20.57 -0.78 -19.29
C ARG A 240 21.34 0.35 -19.98
N GLY A 241 21.07 1.61 -19.64
CA GLY A 241 21.81 2.78 -20.08
C GLY A 241 21.70 3.12 -21.57
N THR A 242 20.82 2.46 -22.35
CA THR A 242 20.62 2.79 -23.78
C THR A 242 19.53 3.87 -23.93
N ARG A 243 19.54 4.62 -25.05
CA ARG A 243 18.50 5.62 -25.32
C ARG A 243 17.09 5.01 -25.31
N ALA A 244 16.92 3.83 -25.91
CA ALA A 244 15.64 3.13 -25.96
C ALA A 244 15.18 2.70 -24.54
N SER A 245 16.10 2.21 -23.70
CA SER A 245 15.75 1.82 -22.34
C SER A 245 15.43 3.02 -21.44
N HIS A 246 16.10 4.17 -21.62
CA HIS A 246 15.72 5.40 -20.94
C HIS A 246 14.34 5.90 -21.40
N ALA A 247 14.02 5.83 -22.70
CA ALA A 247 12.67 6.15 -23.18
C ALA A 247 11.61 5.21 -22.58
N GLY A 248 11.91 3.91 -22.52
CA GLY A 248 11.05 2.94 -21.84
C GLY A 248 10.86 3.24 -20.35
N ALA A 249 11.93 3.60 -19.64
CA ALA A 249 11.85 4.00 -18.23
C ALA A 249 10.96 5.25 -18.03
N ILE A 250 11.09 6.25 -18.91
CA ILE A 250 10.23 7.45 -18.88
C ILE A 250 8.76 7.05 -19.08
N GLY A 251 8.45 6.16 -20.04
CA GLY A 251 7.09 5.65 -20.27
C GLY A 251 6.52 4.91 -19.05
N ILE A 252 7.34 4.07 -18.39
CA ILE A 252 6.96 3.44 -17.10
C ILE A 252 6.72 4.49 -16.03
N GLY A 253 7.53 5.56 -15.99
CA GLY A 253 7.35 6.67 -15.06
C GLY A 253 6.01 7.38 -15.22
N PHE A 254 5.53 7.56 -16.45
CA PHE A 254 4.18 8.09 -16.70
C PHE A 254 3.09 7.26 -16.03
N LEU A 255 3.12 5.94 -16.22
CA LEU A 255 2.16 5.03 -15.60
C LEU A 255 2.29 5.02 -14.06
N ALA A 256 3.52 5.03 -13.55
CA ALA A 256 3.78 4.97 -12.12
C ALA A 256 3.30 6.24 -11.37
N ILE A 257 3.40 7.43 -11.99
CA ILE A 257 2.86 8.68 -11.42
C ILE A 257 1.33 8.63 -11.34
N GLY A 258 0.67 8.03 -12.33
CA GLY A 258 -0.79 7.91 -12.40
C GLY A 258 -1.41 6.76 -11.60
N LEU A 259 -0.63 5.99 -10.82
CA LEU A 259 -1.16 4.83 -10.05
C LEU A 259 -2.04 5.22 -8.87
N HIS A 260 -1.57 6.13 -8.02
CA HIS A 260 -2.27 6.48 -6.76
C HIS A 260 -1.93 7.89 -6.26
N GLN A 261 -0.68 8.14 -5.91
CA GLN A 261 -0.19 9.43 -5.45
C GLN A 261 0.94 9.90 -6.37
N ILE A 262 0.82 11.09 -6.88
CA ILE A 262 1.74 11.68 -7.87
C ILE A 262 3.19 11.71 -7.38
N VAL A 263 3.41 11.81 -6.06
CA VAL A 263 4.73 11.99 -5.44
C VAL A 263 5.56 10.71 -5.31
N PHE A 264 4.95 9.51 -5.24
CA PHE A 264 5.68 8.29 -4.89
C PHE A 264 6.77 7.91 -5.90
N HIS A 265 6.43 7.89 -7.19
CA HIS A 265 7.41 7.55 -8.21
C HIS A 265 8.49 8.64 -8.40
N PRO A 266 8.18 9.94 -8.43
CA PRO A 266 9.21 10.99 -8.43
C PRO A 266 10.18 10.92 -7.25
N LEU A 267 9.70 10.65 -6.02
CA LEU A 267 10.58 10.47 -4.85
C LEU A 267 11.53 9.29 -5.00
N PHE A 268 11.09 8.21 -5.65
CA PHE A 268 11.95 7.09 -6.01
C PHE A 268 12.94 7.47 -7.11
N ALA A 269 12.50 8.12 -8.20
CA ALA A 269 13.28 8.35 -9.41
C ALA A 269 14.32 9.48 -9.28
N LEU A 270 14.01 10.52 -8.48
CA LEU A 270 14.83 11.73 -8.37
C LEU A 270 16.30 11.46 -8.02
N PRO A 271 16.67 10.59 -7.06
CA PRO A 271 18.07 10.30 -6.75
C PRO A 271 18.83 9.67 -7.94
N PHE A 272 18.17 8.88 -8.78
CA PHE A 272 18.78 8.29 -9.98
C PHE A 272 18.95 9.32 -11.10
N ILE A 273 18.01 10.25 -11.24
CA ILE A 273 18.11 11.37 -12.18
C ILE A 273 19.30 12.28 -11.77
N ASP A 274 19.46 12.58 -10.48
CA ASP A 274 20.61 13.31 -9.96
C ASP A 274 21.91 12.53 -10.17
N HIS A 275 21.89 11.20 -10.05
CA HIS A 275 23.04 10.36 -10.36
C HIS A 275 23.49 10.49 -11.82
N LEU A 276 22.55 10.49 -12.80
CA LEU A 276 22.88 10.78 -14.21
C LEU A 276 23.56 12.16 -14.37
N ARG A 277 23.02 13.18 -13.70
CA ARG A 277 23.60 14.53 -13.72
C ARG A 277 25.05 14.52 -13.19
N ARG A 278 25.30 13.84 -12.07
CA ARG A 278 26.65 13.71 -11.48
C ARG A 278 27.63 12.93 -12.38
N GLN A 279 27.11 11.99 -13.20
CA GLN A 279 27.88 11.26 -14.19
C GLN A 279 28.14 12.06 -15.50
N GLY A 280 27.76 13.33 -15.55
CA GLY A 280 27.92 14.15 -16.76
C GLY A 280 26.83 13.93 -17.81
N GLN A 281 25.85 13.05 -17.57
CA GLN A 281 24.74 12.77 -18.50
C GLN A 281 23.58 13.78 -18.33
N TRP A 282 23.91 15.07 -18.23
CA TRP A 282 22.97 16.14 -17.92
C TRP A 282 21.81 16.24 -18.91
N ARG A 283 22.06 15.92 -20.22
CA ARG A 283 21.01 15.94 -21.24
C ARG A 283 19.93 14.90 -20.97
N THR A 284 20.34 13.68 -20.62
CA THR A 284 19.42 12.61 -20.25
C THR A 284 18.65 12.98 -18.97
N ALA A 285 19.34 13.51 -17.96
CA ALA A 285 18.70 13.98 -16.73
C ALA A 285 17.66 15.09 -17.01
N ALA A 286 17.99 16.06 -17.89
CA ALA A 286 17.06 17.13 -18.27
C ALA A 286 15.81 16.59 -19.00
N VAL A 287 15.97 15.58 -19.86
CA VAL A 287 14.81 14.92 -20.51
C VAL A 287 13.90 14.26 -19.49
N TYR A 288 14.47 13.53 -18.51
CA TYR A 288 13.66 12.97 -17.40
C TYR A 288 12.91 14.05 -16.63
N CYS A 289 13.58 15.13 -16.23
CA CYS A 289 12.96 16.24 -15.49
C CYS A 289 11.83 16.88 -16.29
N GLY A 290 12.05 17.16 -17.58
CA GLY A 290 11.05 17.76 -18.46
C GLY A 290 9.82 16.86 -18.66
N CYS A 291 10.04 15.57 -18.95
CA CYS A 291 8.94 14.61 -19.08
C CYS A 291 8.16 14.47 -17.77
N TYR A 292 8.85 14.38 -16.63
CA TYR A 292 8.17 14.21 -15.33
C TYR A 292 7.40 15.46 -14.91
N ALA A 293 7.88 16.66 -15.25
CA ALA A 293 7.13 17.89 -15.06
C ALA A 293 5.81 17.87 -15.88
N LEU A 294 5.89 17.47 -17.16
CA LEU A 294 4.73 17.31 -18.02
C LEU A 294 3.75 16.24 -17.51
N PHE A 295 4.27 15.10 -17.07
CA PHE A 295 3.46 14.01 -16.51
C PHE A 295 2.77 14.44 -15.20
N GLY A 296 3.49 15.13 -14.32
CA GLY A 296 2.92 15.69 -13.11
C GLY A 296 1.78 16.68 -13.41
N LEU A 297 2.01 17.58 -14.37
CA LEU A 297 1.00 18.53 -14.81
C LEU A 297 -0.24 17.81 -15.40
N PHE A 298 -0.03 16.81 -16.26
CA PHE A 298 -1.12 16.00 -16.82
C PHE A 298 -1.95 15.31 -15.72
N TRP A 299 -1.30 14.60 -14.80
CA TRP A 299 -2.01 13.85 -13.77
C TRP A 299 -2.69 14.75 -12.74
N ILE A 300 -2.12 15.91 -12.41
CA ILE A 300 -2.81 16.92 -11.57
C ILE A 300 -4.06 17.45 -12.26
N SER A 301 -4.01 17.61 -13.59
CA SER A 301 -5.15 18.12 -14.37
C SER A 301 -6.17 17.04 -14.74
N TYR A 302 -5.85 15.75 -14.59
CA TYR A 302 -6.67 14.63 -15.05
C TYR A 302 -8.12 14.67 -14.56
N PRO A 303 -8.43 14.89 -13.25
CA PRO A 303 -9.83 14.93 -12.81
C PRO A 303 -10.63 16.07 -13.44
N HIS A 304 -9.97 17.20 -13.68
CA HIS A 304 -10.58 18.34 -14.37
C HIS A 304 -10.88 18.01 -15.84
N LEU A 305 -9.94 17.37 -16.53
CA LEU A 305 -10.13 16.90 -17.91
C LEU A 305 -11.28 15.90 -18.02
N VAL A 306 -11.42 14.99 -17.05
CA VAL A 306 -12.54 14.05 -16.98
C VAL A 306 -13.87 14.79 -16.81
N ALA A 307 -13.95 15.76 -15.91
CA ALA A 307 -15.16 16.55 -15.71
C ALA A 307 -15.55 17.33 -16.99
N LEU A 308 -14.59 17.98 -17.65
CA LEU A 308 -14.83 18.69 -18.91
C LEU A 308 -15.29 17.74 -20.02
N SER A 309 -14.68 16.56 -20.15
CA SER A 309 -15.09 15.56 -21.15
C SER A 309 -16.51 15.04 -20.95
N ALA A 310 -17.00 15.06 -19.70
CA ALA A 310 -18.37 14.71 -19.34
C ALA A 310 -19.37 15.87 -19.50
N GLY A 311 -18.94 17.02 -20.02
CA GLY A 311 -19.79 18.22 -20.20
C GLY A 311 -20.15 18.89 -18.87
N LEU A 312 -19.39 18.65 -17.80
CA LEU A 312 -19.66 19.14 -16.46
C LEU A 312 -18.89 20.44 -16.21
N GLN A 313 -19.59 21.45 -15.70
CA GLN A 313 -18.93 22.67 -15.24
C GLN A 313 -18.16 22.37 -13.96
N THR A 314 -16.87 22.70 -13.93
CA THR A 314 -16.06 22.57 -12.73
C THR A 314 -16.18 23.83 -11.88
N GLN A 315 -16.46 23.69 -10.60
CA GLN A 315 -16.33 24.83 -9.69
C GLN A 315 -14.86 25.24 -9.55
N THR A 316 -14.63 26.53 -9.33
CA THR A 316 -13.30 27.13 -9.16
C THR A 316 -12.42 26.48 -8.08
N GLY A 317 -12.96 25.62 -7.20
CA GLY A 317 -12.24 24.82 -6.22
C GLY A 317 -11.59 23.54 -6.77
N MET A 318 -11.92 23.09 -7.98
CA MET A 318 -11.17 22.04 -8.72
C MET A 318 -9.96 22.63 -9.47
N SER A 319 -9.60 23.86 -9.17
CA SER A 319 -8.49 24.58 -9.80
C SER A 319 -7.20 23.77 -9.70
N GLY A 320 -6.54 23.65 -10.84
CA GLY A 320 -5.27 22.96 -11.05
C GLY A 320 -4.21 23.28 -10.01
N GLY A 321 -3.01 22.75 -10.16
CA GLY A 321 -1.88 22.69 -9.20
C GLY A 321 -1.77 23.74 -8.09
N GLY A 322 -2.30 24.96 -8.26
CA GLY A 322 -2.37 25.98 -7.22
C GLY A 322 -3.30 25.59 -6.06
N GLY A 323 -4.47 25.03 -6.35
CA GLY A 323 -5.41 24.57 -5.31
C GLY A 323 -4.88 23.36 -4.52
N PHE A 324 -4.15 22.46 -5.17
CA PHE A 324 -3.48 21.35 -4.48
C PHE A 324 -2.41 21.87 -3.51
N ILE A 325 -1.57 22.81 -3.95
CA ILE A 325 -0.51 23.37 -3.10
C ILE A 325 -1.11 24.18 -1.95
N THR A 326 -2.04 25.09 -2.23
CA THR A 326 -2.60 26.00 -1.20
C THR A 326 -3.56 25.29 -0.24
N ASN A 327 -4.38 24.35 -0.72
CA ASN A 327 -5.43 23.73 0.08
C ASN A 327 -5.00 22.40 0.72
N ARG A 328 -3.93 21.79 0.25
CA ARG A 328 -3.47 20.50 0.77
C ARG A 328 -2.02 20.51 1.27
N VAL A 329 -1.07 21.00 0.47
CA VAL A 329 0.34 20.97 0.85
C VAL A 329 0.66 22.05 1.89
N LEU A 330 0.22 23.28 1.68
CA LEU A 330 0.53 24.42 2.56
C LEU A 330 -0.07 24.25 3.98
N PRO A 331 -1.33 23.82 4.17
CA PRO A 331 -1.84 23.52 5.51
C PRO A 331 -1.07 22.42 6.23
N LEU A 332 -0.65 21.37 5.53
CA LEU A 332 0.16 20.29 6.11
C LEU A 332 1.56 20.75 6.53
N LEU A 333 2.14 21.73 5.84
CA LEU A 333 3.42 22.31 6.20
C LEU A 333 3.31 23.31 7.38
N LEU A 334 2.19 24.01 7.49
CA LEU A 334 1.97 25.05 8.49
C LEU A 334 1.41 24.50 9.81
N HIS A 335 0.55 23.47 9.75
CA HIS A 335 -0.08 22.87 10.92
C HIS A 335 0.59 21.54 11.27
N ARG A 336 1.74 21.61 11.94
CA ARG A 336 2.47 20.42 12.41
C ARG A 336 1.81 19.86 13.67
N ASP A 337 1.31 18.63 13.56
CA ASP A 337 0.88 17.87 14.72
C ASP A 337 2.12 17.24 15.42
N HIS A 338 2.24 17.39 16.74
CA HIS A 338 3.25 16.70 17.56
C HIS A 338 3.18 15.16 17.40
N ARG A 339 2.08 14.64 16.89
CA ARG A 339 1.88 13.21 16.61
C ARG A 339 2.66 12.71 15.39
N THR A 340 3.18 13.60 14.54
CA THR A 340 3.90 13.22 13.31
C THR A 340 5.07 12.29 13.61
N VAL A 341 5.92 12.62 14.59
CA VAL A 341 7.08 11.80 14.98
C VAL A 341 6.63 10.43 15.48
N GLN A 342 5.62 10.40 16.35
CA GLN A 342 5.04 9.17 16.88
C GLN A 342 4.50 8.27 15.76
N LEU A 343 3.72 8.83 14.83
CA LEU A 343 3.17 8.10 13.69
C LEU A 343 4.28 7.54 12.81
N MET A 344 5.32 8.33 12.53
CA MET A 344 6.43 7.87 11.70
C MET A 344 7.24 6.76 12.37
N VAL A 345 7.48 6.84 13.69
CA VAL A 345 8.12 5.77 14.45
C VAL A 345 7.32 4.48 14.35
N VAL A 346 6.01 4.55 14.60
CA VAL A 346 5.12 3.39 14.48
C VAL A 346 5.13 2.82 13.06
N ASN A 347 5.02 3.67 12.05
CA ASN A 347 5.03 3.25 10.65
C ASN A 347 6.33 2.54 10.27
N LEU A 348 7.49 3.06 10.71
CA LEU A 348 8.79 2.43 10.44
C LEU A 348 8.94 1.09 11.19
N LEU A 349 8.46 0.99 12.42
CA LEU A 349 8.42 -0.28 13.15
C LEU A 349 7.52 -1.29 12.42
N ARG A 350 6.36 -0.87 11.95
CA ARG A 350 5.47 -1.71 11.14
C ARG A 350 6.12 -2.13 9.81
N PHE A 351 6.87 -1.25 9.15
CA PHE A 351 7.66 -1.65 7.98
C PHE A 351 8.62 -2.79 8.33
N VAL A 352 9.43 -2.61 9.37
CA VAL A 352 10.45 -3.60 9.74
C VAL A 352 9.84 -4.96 10.12
N THR A 353 8.70 -4.98 10.79
CA THR A 353 8.04 -6.23 11.21
C THR A 353 7.39 -6.99 10.06
N TRP A 354 7.04 -6.31 8.97
CA TRP A 354 6.44 -6.93 7.80
C TRP A 354 7.46 -7.36 6.74
N GLU A 355 8.73 -7.06 6.95
CA GLU A 355 9.82 -7.47 6.05
C GLU A 355 10.53 -8.73 6.56
N ASN A 356 11.44 -9.28 5.73
CA ASN A 356 12.32 -10.35 6.18
C ASN A 356 13.15 -9.88 7.38
N LEU A 357 13.18 -10.64 8.47
CA LEU A 357 13.86 -10.28 9.73
C LEU A 357 15.38 -10.09 9.57
N ALA A 358 15.97 -10.53 8.44
CA ALA A 358 17.36 -10.26 8.10
C ALA A 358 17.55 -8.91 7.39
N LEU A 359 16.47 -8.27 6.91
CA LEU A 359 16.58 -7.08 6.07
C LEU A 359 17.33 -5.94 6.79
N LEU A 360 16.92 -5.61 8.00
CA LEU A 360 17.49 -4.44 8.71
C LEU A 360 18.99 -4.58 9.03
N PRO A 361 19.50 -5.72 9.55
CA PRO A 361 20.95 -5.92 9.71
C PRO A 361 21.71 -5.86 8.37
N LEU A 362 21.15 -6.41 7.29
CA LEU A 362 21.77 -6.35 5.97
C LEU A 362 21.82 -4.91 5.41
N LEU A 363 20.78 -4.12 5.65
CA LEU A 363 20.78 -2.68 5.33
C LEU A 363 21.87 -1.94 6.11
N ALA A 364 22.03 -2.21 7.40
CA ALA A 364 23.09 -1.63 8.20
C ALA A 364 24.48 -2.01 7.68
N LEU A 365 24.67 -3.26 7.27
CA LEU A 365 25.92 -3.73 6.65
C LEU A 365 26.19 -3.12 5.26
N SER A 366 25.18 -2.65 4.55
CA SER A 366 25.36 -1.99 3.23
C SER A 366 25.90 -0.56 3.33
N PHE A 367 25.99 0.02 4.53
CA PHE A 367 26.39 1.41 4.74
C PHE A 367 27.77 1.72 4.14
N GLY A 368 28.70 0.75 4.15
CA GLY A 368 30.01 0.87 3.51
C GLY A 368 29.90 1.15 1.99
N ALA A 369 29.05 0.41 1.29
CA ALA A 369 28.81 0.60 -0.14
C ALA A 369 28.14 1.97 -0.42
N ILE A 370 27.18 2.39 0.42
CA ILE A 370 26.53 3.71 0.30
C ILE A 370 27.56 4.82 0.47
N ARG A 371 28.46 4.74 1.46
CA ARG A 371 29.50 5.76 1.70
C ARG A 371 30.50 5.83 0.55
N ARG A 372 30.90 4.70 -0.02
CA ARG A 372 31.83 4.66 -1.17
C ARG A 372 31.17 5.09 -2.48
N ASP A 373 29.86 5.38 -2.50
CA ASP A 373 29.06 5.70 -3.69
C ASP A 373 29.16 4.60 -4.75
N GLU A 374 29.13 3.35 -4.30
CA GLU A 374 29.34 2.20 -5.17
C GLU A 374 28.15 2.00 -6.11
N SER A 375 28.36 2.22 -7.40
CA SER A 375 27.32 2.12 -8.43
C SER A 375 26.10 2.99 -8.04
N ILE A 376 24.94 2.39 -7.84
CA ILE A 376 23.69 3.08 -7.47
C ILE A 376 23.29 2.88 -5.99
N ALA A 377 24.21 2.41 -5.13
CA ALA A 377 23.89 2.19 -3.72
C ALA A 377 23.39 3.46 -3.01
N ARG A 378 24.03 4.61 -3.29
CA ARG A 378 23.61 5.90 -2.73
C ARG A 378 22.25 6.38 -3.26
N PRO A 379 21.96 6.37 -4.58
CA PRO A 379 20.61 6.64 -5.09
C PRO A 379 19.51 5.77 -4.48
N LEU A 380 19.74 4.47 -4.31
CA LEU A 380 18.77 3.57 -3.65
C LEU A 380 18.48 4.00 -2.22
N ALA A 381 19.52 4.31 -1.43
CA ALA A 381 19.37 4.78 -0.05
C ALA A 381 18.67 6.14 0.04
N TYR A 382 19.02 7.06 -0.86
CA TYR A 382 18.39 8.39 -0.89
C TYR A 382 16.91 8.34 -1.29
N GLY A 383 16.51 7.41 -2.17
CA GLY A 383 15.10 7.19 -2.49
C GLY A 383 14.29 6.80 -1.24
N ILE A 384 14.84 5.92 -0.39
CA ILE A 384 14.21 5.52 0.88
C ILE A 384 14.14 6.72 1.83
N LEU A 385 15.26 7.40 2.06
CA LEU A 385 15.32 8.55 2.99
C LEU A 385 14.40 9.68 2.54
N LEU A 386 14.44 10.05 1.26
CA LEU A 386 13.61 11.11 0.69
C LEU A 386 12.13 10.81 0.84
N THR A 387 11.73 9.55 0.62
CA THR A 387 10.33 9.14 0.80
C THR A 387 9.94 9.18 2.28
N ILE A 388 10.77 8.71 3.21
CA ILE A 388 10.48 8.81 4.65
C ILE A 388 10.29 10.27 5.05
N LEU A 389 11.18 11.15 4.64
CA LEU A 389 11.10 12.59 4.94
C LEU A 389 9.85 13.21 4.31
N ALA A 390 9.59 12.95 3.03
CA ALA A 390 8.40 13.47 2.37
C ALA A 390 7.10 12.99 3.04
N MET A 391 7.01 11.73 3.42
CA MET A 391 5.82 11.19 4.10
C MET A 391 5.66 11.75 5.51
N ALA A 392 6.74 12.02 6.22
CA ALA A 392 6.68 12.71 7.52
C ALA A 392 6.06 14.11 7.42
N PHE A 393 6.24 14.79 6.28
CA PHE A 393 5.65 16.11 6.05
C PHE A 393 4.27 16.06 5.39
N LEU A 394 4.05 15.17 4.42
CA LEU A 394 2.85 15.17 3.58
C LEU A 394 1.77 14.22 4.08
N LEU A 395 2.12 13.03 4.54
CA LEU A 395 1.19 11.95 4.86
C LEU A 395 1.71 11.08 6.04
N PRO A 396 1.89 11.64 7.25
CA PRO A 396 2.35 10.85 8.39
C PRO A 396 1.34 9.78 8.81
N TYR A 397 0.05 10.03 8.60
CA TYR A 397 -1.04 9.09 8.90
C TYR A 397 -1.39 8.27 7.66
N GLN A 398 -1.14 6.95 7.69
CA GLN A 398 -1.46 6.06 6.56
C GLN A 398 -2.85 5.43 6.62
N GLY A 399 -3.59 5.57 7.73
CA GLY A 399 -4.81 4.81 7.98
C GLY A 399 -4.53 3.31 8.11
N HIS A 400 -5.41 2.47 7.56
CA HIS A 400 -5.20 1.03 7.47
C HIS A 400 -4.14 0.68 6.41
N GLY A 401 -3.37 -0.38 6.67
CA GLY A 401 -2.40 -0.94 5.72
C GLY A 401 -1.64 -2.11 6.36
N TRP A 402 -1.27 -3.05 5.51
CA TRP A 402 -0.43 -4.17 5.86
C TRP A 402 1.03 -3.71 5.85
N GLY A 403 1.66 -3.59 7.01
CA GLY A 403 2.96 -2.94 7.18
C GLY A 403 2.89 -1.41 7.00
N TYR A 404 3.95 -0.82 6.47
CA TYR A 404 3.98 0.61 6.10
C TYR A 404 3.88 0.78 4.59
N ARG A 405 2.65 0.91 4.08
CA ARG A 405 2.34 0.89 2.65
C ARG A 405 3.01 2.00 1.84
N TYR A 406 3.34 3.15 2.44
CA TYR A 406 3.99 4.24 1.70
C TYR A 406 5.48 3.99 1.38
N LEU A 407 6.14 3.04 2.06
CA LEU A 407 7.46 2.55 1.69
C LEU A 407 7.42 1.30 0.81
N HIS A 408 6.26 0.75 0.52
CA HIS A 408 6.13 -0.48 -0.26
C HIS A 408 6.84 -0.41 -1.62
N GLY A 409 6.68 0.70 -2.34
CA GLY A 409 7.34 0.92 -3.64
C GLY A 409 8.86 0.90 -3.60
N LEU A 410 9.47 0.90 -2.40
CA LEU A 410 10.93 0.93 -2.18
C LEU A 410 11.47 -0.36 -1.57
N ILE A 411 10.65 -1.39 -1.39
CA ILE A 411 11.12 -2.71 -0.91
C ILE A 411 12.21 -3.26 -1.83
N GLY A 412 12.09 -3.04 -3.14
CA GLY A 412 13.14 -3.39 -4.10
C GLY A 412 14.47 -2.67 -3.84
N ASN A 413 14.43 -1.37 -3.46
CA ASN A 413 15.63 -0.63 -3.05
C ASN A 413 16.27 -1.27 -1.81
N CYS A 414 15.45 -1.61 -0.81
CA CYS A 414 15.91 -2.28 0.40
C CYS A 414 16.53 -3.65 0.08
N ALA A 415 15.89 -4.44 -0.79
CA ALA A 415 16.37 -5.76 -1.20
C ALA A 415 17.72 -5.69 -1.92
N LEU A 416 17.91 -4.72 -2.82
CA LEU A 416 19.18 -4.51 -3.52
C LEU A 416 20.27 -4.00 -2.57
N LEU A 417 19.96 -3.09 -1.64
CA LEU A 417 20.93 -2.67 -0.60
C LEU A 417 21.30 -3.82 0.33
N ALA A 418 20.35 -4.65 0.73
CA ALA A 418 20.64 -5.86 1.51
C ALA A 418 21.58 -6.83 0.78
N ALA A 419 21.49 -6.89 -0.57
CA ALA A 419 22.40 -7.67 -1.38
C ALA A 419 23.85 -7.14 -1.33
N TRP A 420 24.08 -5.82 -1.24
CA TRP A 420 25.41 -5.26 -0.95
C TRP A 420 25.90 -5.65 0.44
N GLY A 421 25.05 -5.51 1.45
CA GLY A 421 25.38 -5.95 2.82
C GLY A 421 25.77 -7.42 2.88
N TRP A 422 25.06 -8.28 2.16
CA TRP A 422 25.42 -9.69 2.00
C TRP A 422 26.74 -9.87 1.25
N ARG A 423 26.89 -9.27 0.09
CA ARG A 423 28.08 -9.44 -0.76
C ARG A 423 29.37 -9.12 -0.01
N ASP A 424 29.36 -8.01 0.76
CA ASP A 424 30.56 -7.52 1.44
C ASP A 424 30.87 -8.28 2.74
N HIS A 425 29.94 -9.13 3.24
CA HIS A 425 30.08 -9.79 4.54
C HIS A 425 29.71 -11.29 4.53
N CYS A 426 29.41 -11.89 3.39
CA CYS A 426 28.99 -13.29 3.27
C CYS A 426 30.09 -14.32 3.61
N ASP A 427 31.33 -13.93 3.73
CA ASP A 427 32.45 -14.74 4.23
C ASP A 427 32.37 -14.96 5.73
N ARG A 428 31.64 -14.11 6.47
CA ARG A 428 31.47 -14.21 7.93
C ARG A 428 30.38 -15.23 8.28
N ASP A 429 30.75 -16.27 9.05
CA ASP A 429 29.83 -17.33 9.46
C ASP A 429 28.63 -16.81 10.23
N GLU A 430 28.83 -15.79 11.04
CA GLU A 430 27.78 -15.14 11.83
C GLU A 430 26.70 -14.50 10.96
N VAL A 431 27.11 -13.80 9.88
CA VAL A 431 26.18 -13.16 8.94
C VAL A 431 25.40 -14.23 8.20
N ARG A 432 26.06 -15.29 7.72
CA ARG A 432 25.37 -16.39 7.03
C ARG A 432 24.38 -17.10 7.94
N GLY A 433 24.82 -17.44 9.14
CA GLY A 433 23.96 -18.08 10.14
C GLY A 433 22.75 -17.23 10.51
N PHE A 434 22.96 -15.94 10.76
CA PHE A 434 21.89 -15.01 11.07
C PHE A 434 20.88 -14.87 9.91
N VAL A 435 21.34 -14.60 8.69
CA VAL A 435 20.46 -14.45 7.52
C VAL A 435 19.63 -15.71 7.29
N ARG A 436 20.24 -16.89 7.41
CA ARG A 436 19.53 -18.16 7.29
C ARG A 436 18.46 -18.32 8.37
N THR A 437 18.81 -18.12 9.64
CA THR A 437 17.87 -18.30 10.76
C THR A 437 16.74 -17.28 10.69
N ALA A 438 17.06 -16.01 10.44
CA ALA A 438 16.08 -14.95 10.30
C ALA A 438 15.13 -15.18 9.12
N SER A 439 15.66 -15.65 7.97
CA SER A 439 14.81 -15.96 6.81
C SER A 439 13.92 -17.19 7.04
N LEU A 440 14.40 -18.22 7.74
CA LEU A 440 13.57 -19.35 8.14
C LEU A 440 12.49 -18.94 9.14
N ALA A 441 12.85 -18.11 10.14
CA ALA A 441 11.89 -17.54 11.09
C ALA A 441 10.84 -16.67 10.39
N THR A 442 11.24 -15.91 9.38
CA THR A 442 10.32 -15.14 8.55
C THR A 442 9.37 -16.05 7.78
N LEU A 443 9.91 -17.05 7.07
CA LEU A 443 9.13 -17.91 6.19
C LEU A 443 8.13 -18.79 6.96
N PHE A 444 8.56 -19.38 8.06
CA PHE A 444 7.76 -20.35 8.83
C PHE A 444 7.08 -19.76 10.08
N GLY A 445 7.47 -18.56 10.51
CA GLY A 445 6.90 -17.87 11.66
C GLY A 445 6.16 -16.60 11.27
N SER A 446 6.89 -15.54 10.88
CA SER A 446 6.31 -14.21 10.67
C SER A 446 5.27 -14.19 9.54
N ILE A 447 5.56 -14.76 8.36
CA ILE A 447 4.63 -14.75 7.22
C ILE A 447 3.33 -15.49 7.56
N PRO A 448 3.32 -16.76 8.01
CA PRO A 448 2.07 -17.44 8.35
C PRO A 448 1.26 -16.70 9.42
N PHE A 449 1.94 -16.17 10.44
CA PHE A 449 1.30 -15.43 11.52
C PHE A 449 0.65 -14.14 11.01
N LEU A 450 1.36 -13.31 10.24
CA LEU A 450 0.85 -12.06 9.70
C LEU A 450 -0.27 -12.29 8.67
N MET A 451 -0.18 -13.35 7.85
CA MET A 451 -1.25 -13.73 6.93
C MET A 451 -2.51 -14.21 7.65
N TRP A 452 -2.33 -14.99 8.72
CA TRP A 452 -3.45 -15.40 9.58
C TRP A 452 -4.13 -14.18 10.23
N GLN A 453 -3.37 -13.25 10.79
CA GLN A 453 -3.87 -12.01 11.37
C GLN A 453 -4.63 -11.16 10.34
N ALA A 454 -4.08 -11.02 9.14
CA ALA A 454 -4.72 -10.29 8.05
C ALA A 454 -6.04 -10.94 7.65
N ALA A 455 -6.07 -12.26 7.47
CA ALA A 455 -7.29 -13.00 7.15
C ALA A 455 -8.34 -12.88 8.27
N ALA A 456 -7.92 -13.02 9.53
CA ALA A 456 -8.81 -12.89 10.69
C ALA A 456 -9.44 -11.48 10.77
N PHE A 457 -8.69 -10.45 10.38
CA PHE A 457 -9.18 -9.08 10.35
C PHE A 457 -10.17 -8.82 9.20
N VAL A 458 -9.92 -9.36 7.99
CA VAL A 458 -10.76 -9.09 6.81
C VAL A 458 -12.08 -9.85 6.83
N ARG A 459 -12.08 -11.11 7.28
CA ARG A 459 -13.24 -12.02 7.20
C ARG A 459 -14.53 -11.48 7.80
N PRO A 460 -14.56 -10.88 9.00
CA PRO A 460 -15.80 -10.34 9.58
C PRO A 460 -16.44 -9.27 8.69
N TYR A 461 -15.63 -8.39 8.08
CA TYR A 461 -16.11 -7.35 7.18
C TYR A 461 -16.66 -7.92 5.87
N ALA A 462 -15.97 -8.91 5.31
CA ALA A 462 -16.44 -9.62 4.12
C ALA A 462 -17.76 -10.39 4.38
N GLN A 463 -17.91 -10.98 5.57
CA GLN A 463 -19.15 -11.64 5.98
C GLN A 463 -20.29 -10.65 6.15
N ALA A 464 -20.06 -9.51 6.81
CA ALA A 464 -21.05 -8.45 6.95
C ALA A 464 -21.52 -7.90 5.60
N ASP A 465 -20.58 -7.66 4.67
CA ASP A 465 -20.87 -7.23 3.31
C ASP A 465 -21.81 -8.23 2.58
N ARG A 466 -21.51 -9.53 2.67
CA ARG A 466 -22.36 -10.60 2.10
C ARG A 466 -23.74 -10.64 2.76
N THR A 467 -23.81 -10.46 4.07
CA THR A 467 -25.07 -10.44 4.81
C THR A 467 -25.93 -9.25 4.38
N ILE A 468 -25.35 -8.05 4.33
CA ILE A 468 -26.05 -6.85 3.84
C ILE A 468 -26.53 -7.03 2.40
N GLY A 469 -25.68 -7.61 1.53
CA GLY A 469 -26.03 -7.86 0.14
C GLY A 469 -27.17 -8.87 -0.09
N ARG A 470 -27.51 -9.68 0.94
CA ARG A 470 -28.61 -10.66 0.90
C ARG A 470 -29.93 -10.13 1.46
N ILE A 471 -29.94 -8.93 2.02
CA ILE A 471 -31.16 -8.33 2.57
C ILE A 471 -32.16 -8.09 1.44
N ASN A 472 -33.36 -8.66 1.55
CA ASN A 472 -34.42 -8.53 0.56
C ASN A 472 -35.16 -7.18 0.75
N ALA A 473 -34.50 -6.10 0.38
CA ALA A 473 -35.06 -4.74 0.38
C ALA A 473 -34.53 -3.97 -0.84
N ASN A 474 -35.23 -2.91 -1.25
CA ASN A 474 -34.74 -2.04 -2.32
C ASN A 474 -33.53 -1.21 -1.83
N MET A 475 -33.53 -0.82 -0.57
CA MET A 475 -32.51 0.02 0.06
C MET A 475 -32.16 -0.53 1.44
N VAL A 476 -30.89 -0.34 1.83
CA VAL A 476 -30.43 -0.63 3.21
C VAL A 476 -29.71 0.60 3.75
N VAL A 477 -30.19 1.09 4.88
CA VAL A 477 -29.50 2.13 5.67
C VAL A 477 -28.54 1.43 6.61
N ILE A 478 -27.25 1.72 6.43
CA ILE A 478 -26.17 1.13 7.24
C ILE A 478 -25.82 2.09 8.36
N ASN A 479 -25.73 1.57 9.60
CA ASN A 479 -25.18 2.31 10.71
C ASN A 479 -23.70 2.58 10.49
N ALA A 480 -23.39 3.74 9.92
CA ALA A 480 -22.03 4.15 9.53
C ALA A 480 -21.40 5.15 10.50
N ASP A 481 -21.98 5.28 11.72
CA ASP A 481 -21.53 6.28 12.69
C ASP A 481 -20.10 6.01 13.14
N TYR A 482 -19.19 6.95 12.80
CA TYR A 482 -17.84 7.17 13.33
C TYR A 482 -16.84 6.00 13.37
N SER A 483 -17.08 4.90 12.68
CA SER A 483 -16.11 3.81 12.59
C SER A 483 -15.55 3.73 11.17
N ASP A 484 -14.22 3.82 11.05
CA ASP A 484 -13.50 3.84 9.78
C ASP A 484 -13.90 2.71 8.81
N PHE A 485 -14.27 1.52 9.32
CA PHE A 485 -14.61 0.36 8.49
C PHE A 485 -16.11 0.12 8.29
N ARG A 486 -16.98 0.74 9.09
CA ARG A 486 -18.45 0.61 8.92
C ARG A 486 -18.94 1.39 7.70
N VAL A 487 -18.43 2.60 7.52
CA VAL A 487 -18.71 3.42 6.33
C VAL A 487 -18.28 2.72 5.04
N ASP A 488 -17.25 1.88 5.12
CA ASP A 488 -16.75 1.08 3.99
C ASP A 488 -17.70 -0.07 3.59
N GLN A 489 -18.76 -0.33 4.34
CA GLN A 489 -19.86 -1.24 3.95
C GLN A 489 -20.86 -0.59 3.00
N VAL A 490 -20.83 0.74 2.86
CA VAL A 490 -21.67 1.47 1.91
C VAL A 490 -21.03 1.36 0.52
N ARG A 491 -21.41 0.34 -0.21
CA ARG A 491 -20.86 -0.01 -1.54
C ARG A 491 -21.97 -0.13 -2.55
N ASN A 492 -21.92 0.73 -3.53
CA ASN A 492 -22.86 0.72 -4.64
C ASN A 492 -22.11 0.59 -5.96
N LEU A 493 -22.78 -0.02 -6.96
CA LEU A 493 -22.30 0.06 -8.33
C LEU A 493 -22.43 1.52 -8.84
N PRO A 494 -21.57 1.96 -9.77
CA PRO A 494 -21.62 3.32 -10.27
C PRO A 494 -22.97 3.72 -10.91
N ASP A 495 -23.70 2.76 -11.46
CA ASP A 495 -25.00 2.93 -12.10
C ASP A 495 -26.19 2.65 -11.16
N LEU A 496 -25.95 2.36 -9.89
CA LEU A 496 -26.95 2.04 -8.86
C LEU A 496 -27.90 0.89 -9.24
N THR A 497 -27.42 -0.07 -10.02
CA THR A 497 -28.19 -1.27 -10.38
C THR A 497 -28.15 -2.36 -9.32
N ASN A 498 -27.24 -2.27 -8.35
CA ASN A 498 -27.20 -3.22 -7.22
C ASN A 498 -28.47 -3.16 -6.36
N ARG A 499 -28.82 -4.30 -5.77
CA ARG A 499 -29.86 -4.40 -4.76
C ARG A 499 -29.33 -5.20 -3.58
N PRO A 500 -29.56 -4.73 -2.36
CA PRO A 500 -30.10 -3.41 -2.01
C PRO A 500 -29.15 -2.25 -2.37
N ILE A 501 -29.70 -1.05 -2.62
CA ILE A 501 -28.90 0.19 -2.64
C ILE A 501 -28.53 0.50 -1.20
N ARG A 502 -27.26 0.78 -0.94
CA ARG A 502 -26.71 1.00 0.40
C ARG A 502 -26.54 2.48 0.68
N LEU A 503 -26.99 2.92 1.87
CA LEU A 503 -27.00 4.31 2.28
C LEU A 503 -26.36 4.45 3.65
N ALA A 504 -25.45 5.40 3.83
CA ALA A 504 -24.85 5.72 5.12
C ALA A 504 -25.83 6.52 5.98
N SER A 505 -26.16 6.02 7.18
CA SER A 505 -27.03 6.69 8.16
C SER A 505 -26.58 8.11 8.48
N TYR A 506 -25.28 8.32 8.54
CA TYR A 506 -24.63 9.57 8.90
C TYR A 506 -25.13 10.78 8.08
N TRP A 507 -25.42 10.59 6.78
CA TRP A 507 -25.84 11.65 5.85
C TRP A 507 -27.35 11.81 5.68
N LEU A 508 -28.16 10.95 6.35
CA LEU A 508 -29.61 10.95 6.21
C LEU A 508 -30.29 11.69 7.36
N THR A 509 -31.46 12.23 7.08
CA THR A 509 -32.40 12.81 8.05
C THR A 509 -33.67 11.95 8.16
N PRO A 510 -34.50 12.10 9.21
CA PRO A 510 -35.81 11.45 9.27
C PRO A 510 -36.74 11.79 8.11
N ALA A 511 -36.61 12.99 7.53
CA ALA A 511 -37.37 13.39 6.34
C ALA A 511 -36.93 12.59 5.10
N ASP A 512 -35.62 12.36 4.95
CA ASP A 512 -35.08 11.56 3.86
C ASP A 512 -35.62 10.12 3.90
N ILE A 513 -35.71 9.51 5.10
CA ILE A 513 -36.25 8.16 5.25
C ILE A 513 -37.71 8.10 4.76
N ARG A 514 -38.55 9.08 5.12
CA ARG A 514 -39.94 9.14 4.64
C ARG A 514 -40.02 9.28 3.11
N MET A 515 -39.14 10.11 2.52
CA MET A 515 -39.09 10.24 1.06
C MET A 515 -38.56 8.98 0.36
N LEU A 516 -37.56 8.32 0.92
CA LEU A 516 -37.03 7.07 0.38
C LEU A 516 -38.06 5.93 0.46
N CYS A 517 -38.94 5.92 1.46
CA CYS A 517 -40.06 4.98 1.56
C CYS A 517 -41.04 5.05 0.37
N SER A 518 -41.21 6.21 -0.29
CA SER A 518 -42.01 6.31 -1.49
C SER A 518 -41.39 5.62 -2.71
N ARG A 519 -40.10 5.28 -2.63
CA ARG A 519 -39.33 4.64 -3.71
C ARG A 519 -39.20 3.12 -3.56
N GLY A 520 -39.54 2.58 -2.38
CA GLY A 520 -39.47 1.15 -2.14
C GLY A 520 -39.21 0.79 -0.70
N THR A 521 -38.93 -0.47 -0.49
CA THR A 521 -38.71 -1.03 0.85
C THR A 521 -37.33 -0.68 1.41
N ILE A 522 -37.25 -0.40 2.70
CA ILE A 522 -36.03 -0.04 3.42
C ILE A 522 -35.77 -1.08 4.52
N ALA A 523 -34.55 -1.53 4.63
CA ALA A 523 -34.05 -2.24 5.81
C ALA A 523 -32.98 -1.41 6.52
N PHE A 524 -32.77 -1.69 7.79
CA PHE A 524 -31.74 -1.06 8.60
C PHE A 524 -30.74 -2.14 9.02
N ALA A 525 -29.47 -1.95 8.68
CA ALA A 525 -28.41 -2.86 9.04
C ALA A 525 -27.44 -2.15 10.00
N ASP A 526 -27.34 -2.71 11.19
CA ASP A 526 -26.20 -2.44 12.06
C ASP A 526 -25.24 -3.62 11.86
N PRO A 527 -24.09 -3.42 11.19
CA PRO A 527 -23.12 -4.49 10.99
C PRO A 527 -22.53 -5.04 12.30
N GLY A 528 -23.08 -4.63 13.45
CA GLY A 528 -22.67 -5.05 14.77
C GLY A 528 -21.33 -4.44 15.19
N PRO A 529 -20.82 -4.74 16.37
CA PRO A 529 -19.43 -4.50 16.67
C PRO A 529 -18.61 -5.42 15.74
N MET A 530 -18.30 -4.93 14.56
CA MET A 530 -17.16 -5.44 13.83
C MET A 530 -15.99 -5.13 14.74
N ASP A 531 -15.51 -6.16 15.42
CA ASP A 531 -14.77 -6.01 16.65
C ASP A 531 -13.40 -5.37 16.43
N LEU A 532 -13.40 -4.06 16.23
CA LEU A 532 -12.29 -3.23 16.69
C LEU A 532 -12.12 -3.39 18.22
N HIS A 533 -13.10 -3.96 18.91
CA HIS A 533 -13.02 -4.34 20.33
C HIS A 533 -11.86 -5.30 20.58
N ASP A 534 -11.66 -6.31 19.75
CA ASP A 534 -10.48 -7.17 19.83
C ASP A 534 -9.17 -6.42 19.54
N LEU A 535 -9.25 -5.27 18.88
CA LEU A 535 -8.15 -4.33 18.71
C LEU A 535 -8.10 -3.27 19.84
N GLY A 536 -9.01 -3.31 20.84
CA GLY A 536 -9.01 -2.41 21.99
C GLY A 536 -9.56 -1.01 21.70
N VAL A 537 -10.35 -0.85 20.63
CA VAL A 537 -11.16 0.36 20.42
C VAL A 537 -12.48 0.15 21.16
N ASP A 538 -12.79 1.02 22.11
CA ASP A 538 -14.05 1.01 22.83
C ASP A 538 -15.21 1.09 21.84
N ARG A 539 -16.30 0.36 22.14
CA ARG A 539 -17.55 0.46 21.39
C ARG A 539 -17.95 1.93 21.34
N VAL A 540 -17.98 2.51 20.14
CA VAL A 540 -18.68 3.76 19.94
C VAL A 540 -20.16 3.45 20.23
N PRO A 541 -20.83 4.13 21.19
CA PRO A 541 -22.25 3.92 21.43
C PRO A 541 -23.02 4.04 20.13
N SER A 542 -24.02 3.18 19.91
CA SER A 542 -24.94 3.34 18.78
C SER A 542 -25.50 4.77 18.85
N SER A 543 -25.38 5.54 17.77
CA SER A 543 -25.84 6.90 17.81
C SER A 543 -27.36 6.91 17.92
N ASN A 544 -27.91 7.78 18.76
CA ASN A 544 -29.35 8.06 18.84
C ASN A 544 -29.92 8.42 17.44
N LYS A 545 -29.05 8.80 16.51
CA LYS A 545 -29.44 9.16 15.14
C LYS A 545 -29.89 7.95 14.33
N PHE A 546 -29.18 6.83 14.37
CA PHE A 546 -29.56 5.63 13.62
C PHE A 546 -30.91 5.08 14.09
N ASP A 547 -31.13 5.06 15.41
CA ASP A 547 -32.42 4.66 15.99
C ASP A 547 -33.54 5.64 15.63
N ALA A 548 -33.26 6.94 15.62
CA ALA A 548 -34.20 7.96 15.19
C ALA A 548 -34.57 7.81 13.70
N LEU A 549 -33.63 7.49 12.83
CA LEU A 549 -33.90 7.19 11.42
C LEU A 549 -34.80 5.96 11.28
N ARG A 550 -34.51 4.90 12.04
CA ARG A 550 -35.31 3.67 12.04
C ARG A 550 -36.75 3.91 12.55
N ALA A 551 -36.89 4.70 13.60
CA ALA A 551 -38.19 5.07 14.14
C ALA A 551 -39.01 5.97 13.19
N ALA A 552 -38.36 6.74 12.33
CA ALA A 552 -38.99 7.61 11.34
C ALA A 552 -39.54 6.85 10.12
N ALA A 553 -39.16 5.59 9.93
CA ALA A 553 -39.55 4.78 8.78
C ALA A 553 -41.00 4.25 8.97
N PRO A 554 -41.94 4.49 8.04
CA PRO A 554 -43.26 3.91 8.05
C PRO A 554 -43.20 2.38 8.05
N VAL A 555 -44.04 1.72 8.87
CA VAL A 555 -44.06 0.26 9.06
C VAL A 555 -44.20 -0.49 7.71
N GLN A 556 -45.01 0.05 6.81
CA GLN A 556 -45.27 -0.54 5.50
C GLN A 556 -44.06 -0.62 4.57
N CYS A 557 -43.05 0.22 4.75
CA CYS A 557 -41.83 0.18 3.96
C CYS A 557 -40.68 -0.57 4.63
N LEU A 558 -40.80 -0.90 5.91
CA LEU A 558 -39.78 -1.63 6.65
C LEU A 558 -39.71 -3.11 6.21
N ARG A 559 -38.49 -3.59 5.97
CA ARG A 559 -38.15 -5.00 5.84
C ARG A 559 -37.24 -5.41 6.99
N ARG A 560 -37.51 -6.61 7.51
CA ARG A 560 -36.71 -7.22 8.59
C ARG A 560 -35.54 -8.01 8.03
#